data_caca12a58ff1325eab9f39407aaab7d7
#
_entry.id   caca12a58ff1325eab9f39407aaab7d7
#
_cell.length_a   1.000
_cell.length_b   1.000
_cell.length_c   1.000
_cell.angle_alpha   90.00
_cell.angle_beta   90.00
_cell.angle_gamma   90.00
#
_symmetry.space_group_name_H-M   'P 1'
#
loop_
_entity.id
_entity.type
_entity.pdbx_description
1 polymer ?
#
loop_
_entity_poly.entity_id
_entity_poly.type
_entity_poly.pdbx_seq_one_letter_code
_entity_poly.pdbx_strand_id
1 'polypeptide(L)'
;MVVHALVREDGTVEGGELYEVAGLLGMTDQQVRLCVKRLVTEGRFTVAGRGRRAVLRLTGAAGPAGAAGPGLPLVPEVEFVRHAYRQDGGLEPWDGVWHAFAFAVPESARAARDALRDTLTALGAAPVQGGLYVTPNAIGPYVRARAAELGLPESLSCLSTRDLAVGGTTDPRALAARLWPLPEIAARYEALHALASREAGAAEGPVAGLARAVALAAAFSAAMVPDPLLPPELLPQPWAGATARAAAAAAWDRLAGAAPADGPRLFRLYGEALA
;
A
#
# COMPACT_ATOMS: atom_id res chain seq x y z
N MET A 1 7.00 11.26 -3.09
CA MET A 1 5.90 10.57 -3.78
C MET A 1 5.85 10.90 -5.26
N VAL A 2 5.49 12.12 -5.70
CA VAL A 2 5.38 12.51 -7.12
C VAL A 2 6.63 12.17 -7.94
N VAL A 3 7.85 12.49 -7.49
CA VAL A 3 9.09 12.21 -8.23
C VAL A 3 9.23 10.72 -8.58
N HIS A 4 8.95 9.82 -7.63
CA HIS A 4 9.03 8.38 -7.87
C HIS A 4 7.96 7.87 -8.85
N ALA A 5 6.78 8.48 -8.85
CA ALA A 5 5.69 8.13 -9.75
C ALA A 5 6.04 8.44 -11.22
N LEU A 6 6.85 9.48 -11.45
CA LEU A 6 7.24 9.93 -12.77
C LEU A 6 8.51 9.27 -13.33
N VAL A 7 9.08 8.30 -12.61
CA VAL A 7 10.28 7.59 -13.09
C VAL A 7 9.92 6.75 -14.32
N ARG A 8 10.64 6.98 -15.42
CA ARG A 8 10.55 6.21 -16.66
C ARG A 8 11.31 4.88 -16.57
N GLU A 9 11.19 4.03 -17.56
CA GLU A 9 11.87 2.71 -17.59
C GLU A 9 13.40 2.84 -17.59
N ASP A 10 13.94 3.93 -18.15
CA ASP A 10 15.38 4.24 -18.12
C ASP A 10 15.86 4.85 -16.79
N GLY A 11 14.97 4.97 -15.81
CA GLY A 11 15.25 5.55 -14.49
C GLY A 11 15.28 7.08 -14.45
N THR A 12 14.86 7.77 -15.52
CA THR A 12 14.85 9.24 -15.58
C THR A 12 13.51 9.84 -15.17
N VAL A 13 13.56 11.11 -14.76
CA VAL A 13 12.40 12.00 -14.55
C VAL A 13 12.73 13.36 -15.14
N GLU A 14 11.90 13.82 -16.07
CA GLU A 14 12.04 15.12 -16.68
C GLU A 14 11.53 16.23 -15.74
N GLY A 15 12.37 17.24 -15.48
CA GLY A 15 12.03 18.33 -14.57
C GLY A 15 10.81 19.12 -15.03
N GLY A 16 10.66 19.39 -16.33
CA GLY A 16 9.51 20.09 -16.89
C GLY A 16 8.20 19.39 -16.51
N GLU A 17 8.10 18.11 -16.86
CA GLU A 17 6.95 17.26 -16.56
C GLU A 17 6.69 17.16 -15.04
N LEU A 18 7.75 17.00 -14.24
CA LEU A 18 7.64 16.96 -12.77
C LEU A 18 6.99 18.22 -12.22
N TYR A 19 7.42 19.42 -12.65
CA TYR A 19 6.86 20.67 -12.17
C TYR A 19 5.42 20.89 -12.64
N GLU A 20 5.08 20.48 -13.86
CA GLU A 20 3.71 20.59 -14.40
C GLU A 20 2.75 19.66 -13.68
N VAL A 21 3.09 18.37 -13.55
CA VAL A 21 2.30 17.39 -12.81
C VAL A 21 2.13 17.78 -11.33
N ALA A 22 3.21 18.20 -10.68
CA ALA A 22 3.17 18.65 -9.30
C ALA A 22 2.27 19.88 -9.13
N GLY A 23 2.29 20.82 -10.06
CA GLY A 23 1.41 21.99 -10.09
C GLY A 23 -0.07 21.60 -10.18
N LEU A 24 -0.42 20.66 -11.05
CA LEU A 24 -1.79 20.11 -11.16
C LEU A 24 -2.24 19.40 -9.88
N LEU A 25 -1.30 18.83 -9.12
CA LEU A 25 -1.54 18.22 -7.81
C LEU A 25 -1.54 19.23 -6.66
N GLY A 26 -1.51 20.53 -6.93
CA GLY A 26 -1.54 21.60 -5.94
C GLY A 26 -0.21 21.85 -5.21
N MET A 27 0.90 21.31 -5.69
CA MET A 27 2.23 21.56 -5.12
C MET A 27 2.85 22.83 -5.68
N THR A 28 3.50 23.60 -4.81
CA THR A 28 4.29 24.76 -5.23
C THR A 28 5.66 24.35 -5.77
N ASP A 29 6.26 25.17 -6.63
CA ASP A 29 7.63 24.99 -7.13
C ASP A 29 8.66 24.86 -5.99
N GLN A 30 8.41 25.53 -4.85
CA GLN A 30 9.28 25.43 -3.68
C GLN A 30 9.19 24.05 -3.04
N GLN A 31 7.98 23.49 -2.88
CA GLN A 31 7.79 22.15 -2.36
C GLN A 31 8.45 21.10 -3.24
N VAL A 32 8.34 21.23 -4.56
CA VAL A 32 9.03 20.35 -5.52
C VAL A 32 10.54 20.42 -5.33
N ARG A 33 11.11 21.64 -5.26
CA ARG A 33 12.56 21.85 -5.04
C ARG A 33 13.04 21.21 -3.74
N LEU A 34 12.31 21.38 -2.63
CA LEU A 34 12.64 20.79 -1.34
C LEU A 34 12.58 19.27 -1.38
N CYS A 35 11.57 18.70 -2.05
CA CYS A 35 11.44 17.27 -2.25
C CYS A 35 12.62 16.69 -3.04
N VAL A 36 12.95 17.30 -4.18
CA VAL A 36 14.10 16.90 -5.00
C VAL A 36 15.41 17.00 -4.21
N LYS A 37 15.65 18.13 -3.52
CA LYS A 37 16.84 18.31 -2.69
C LYS A 37 16.99 17.20 -1.66
N ARG A 38 15.89 16.84 -0.95
CA ARG A 38 15.90 15.76 0.03
C ARG A 38 16.29 14.43 -0.61
N LEU A 39 15.65 14.06 -1.74
CA LEU A 39 15.92 12.80 -2.44
C LEU A 39 17.37 12.70 -2.94
N VAL A 40 17.97 13.83 -3.34
CA VAL A 40 19.38 13.89 -3.72
C VAL A 40 20.30 13.74 -2.49
N THR A 41 19.97 14.41 -1.38
CA THR A 41 20.73 14.30 -0.13
C THR A 41 20.68 12.87 0.45
N GLU A 42 19.56 12.19 0.29
CA GLU A 42 19.38 10.77 0.66
C GLU A 42 20.09 9.80 -0.33
N GLY A 43 20.73 10.31 -1.37
CA GLY A 43 21.42 9.49 -2.39
C GLY A 43 20.48 8.68 -3.28
N ARG A 44 19.17 8.97 -3.27
CA ARG A 44 18.17 8.24 -4.05
C ARG A 44 18.11 8.68 -5.51
N PHE A 45 18.45 9.93 -5.79
CA PHE A 45 18.51 10.50 -7.14
C PHE A 45 19.76 11.34 -7.33
N THR A 46 20.25 11.38 -8.56
CA THR A 46 21.18 12.39 -9.05
C THR A 46 20.43 13.38 -9.93
N VAL A 47 20.95 14.61 -10.05
CA VAL A 47 20.33 15.68 -10.87
C VAL A 47 21.34 16.26 -11.82
N ALA A 48 21.02 16.31 -13.10
CA ALA A 48 21.72 17.06 -14.12
C ALA A 48 20.86 18.26 -14.57
N GLY A 49 21.46 19.48 -14.66
CA GLY A 49 20.73 20.70 -14.98
C GLY A 49 20.07 21.37 -13.76
N ARG A 50 19.15 22.32 -14.02
CA ARG A 50 18.47 23.10 -12.98
C ARG A 50 17.01 23.40 -13.35
N GLY A 51 16.13 23.43 -12.34
CA GLY A 51 14.72 23.80 -12.48
C GLY A 51 13.98 22.89 -13.46
N ARG A 52 13.16 23.47 -14.32
CA ARG A 52 12.36 22.73 -15.33
C ARG A 52 13.21 22.04 -16.42
N ARG A 53 14.48 22.42 -16.57
CA ARG A 53 15.44 21.77 -17.49
C ARG A 53 16.27 20.67 -16.80
N ALA A 54 16.04 20.40 -15.54
CA ALA A 54 16.71 19.33 -14.83
C ALA A 54 16.24 17.97 -15.32
N VAL A 55 17.17 17.02 -15.38
CA VAL A 55 16.86 15.60 -15.51
C VAL A 55 17.30 14.91 -14.22
N LEU A 56 16.36 14.27 -13.52
CA LEU A 56 16.66 13.46 -12.35
C LEU A 56 16.90 12.03 -12.83
N ARG A 57 17.85 11.35 -12.21
CA ARG A 57 18.15 9.93 -12.47
C ARG A 57 18.15 9.14 -11.17
N LEU A 58 17.40 8.06 -11.14
CA LEU A 58 17.32 7.17 -9.99
C LEU A 58 18.68 6.49 -9.76
N THR A 59 19.20 6.57 -8.55
CA THR A 59 20.47 5.95 -8.17
C THR A 59 20.26 4.45 -7.96
N GLY A 60 21.10 3.61 -8.59
CA GLY A 60 20.98 2.14 -8.49
C GLY A 60 19.99 1.49 -9.46
N ALA A 61 19.45 2.25 -10.44
CA ALA A 61 18.55 1.72 -11.46
C ALA A 61 19.24 0.90 -12.58
N ALA A 62 20.54 0.64 -12.49
CA ALA A 62 21.29 -0.16 -13.46
C ALA A 62 21.35 -1.63 -13.03
N GLY A 63 20.20 -2.34 -13.05
CA GLY A 63 20.15 -3.78 -12.87
C GLY A 63 18.88 -4.35 -13.51
N PRO A 64 18.95 -5.58 -14.08
CA PRO A 64 17.77 -6.22 -14.66
C PRO A 64 16.70 -6.39 -13.57
N ALA A 65 15.44 -6.37 -13.98
CA ALA A 65 14.26 -6.55 -13.15
C ALA A 65 14.49 -7.59 -12.04
N GLY A 66 14.52 -7.15 -10.77
CA GLY A 66 14.68 -8.08 -9.65
C GLY A 66 15.28 -7.53 -8.36
N ALA A 67 16.03 -6.44 -8.40
CA ALA A 67 16.45 -5.79 -7.16
C ALA A 67 15.41 -4.75 -6.77
N ALA A 68 14.42 -5.14 -5.99
CA ALA A 68 13.55 -4.23 -5.27
C ALA A 68 14.42 -3.45 -4.28
N GLY A 69 14.94 -2.29 -4.71
CA GLY A 69 15.26 -1.23 -3.77
C GLY A 69 14.02 -0.95 -2.93
N PRO A 70 14.14 -0.30 -1.76
CA PRO A 70 13.02 -0.09 -0.85
C PRO A 70 11.81 0.39 -1.66
N GLY A 71 10.74 -0.42 -1.64
CA GLY A 71 9.62 -0.36 -2.59
C GLY A 71 9.16 1.07 -2.82
N LEU A 72 8.75 1.35 -4.04
CA LEU A 72 8.07 2.61 -4.33
C LEU A 72 6.97 2.78 -3.30
N PRO A 73 6.98 3.84 -2.47
CA PRO A 73 5.97 4.03 -1.42
C PRO A 73 4.55 4.24 -1.97
N LEU A 74 4.38 4.09 -3.28
CA LEU A 74 3.15 4.29 -4.04
C LEU A 74 2.49 2.99 -4.51
N VAL A 75 3.19 1.86 -4.47
CA VAL A 75 2.63 0.58 -4.91
C VAL A 75 2.63 -0.35 -3.70
N PRO A 76 1.46 -0.71 -3.16
CA PRO A 76 1.36 -1.81 -2.21
C PRO A 76 2.01 -3.06 -2.82
N GLU A 77 2.49 -3.98 -1.99
CA GLU A 77 3.05 -5.23 -2.49
C GLU A 77 2.04 -5.91 -3.41
N VAL A 78 2.49 -6.35 -4.59
CA VAL A 78 1.62 -6.91 -5.63
C VAL A 78 0.77 -8.05 -5.10
N GLU A 79 1.35 -8.95 -4.29
CA GLU A 79 0.61 -10.07 -3.69
C GLU A 79 -0.48 -9.61 -2.71
N PHE A 80 -0.26 -8.51 -1.99
CA PHE A 80 -1.27 -7.93 -1.11
C PHE A 80 -2.46 -7.38 -1.90
N VAL A 81 -2.20 -6.71 -3.00
CA VAL A 81 -3.25 -6.22 -3.91
C VAL A 81 -4.01 -7.37 -4.55
N ARG A 82 -3.30 -8.38 -5.09
CA ARG A 82 -3.91 -9.58 -5.68
C ARG A 82 -4.79 -10.33 -4.68
N HIS A 83 -4.33 -10.47 -3.43
CA HIS A 83 -5.13 -11.09 -2.38
C HIS A 83 -6.46 -10.35 -2.18
N ALA A 84 -6.44 -9.01 -2.11
CA ALA A 84 -7.66 -8.21 -1.98
C ALA A 84 -8.65 -8.46 -3.14
N TYR A 85 -8.17 -8.49 -4.38
CA TYR A 85 -9.02 -8.76 -5.55
C TYR A 85 -9.54 -10.20 -5.59
N ARG A 86 -8.76 -11.20 -5.15
CA ARG A 86 -9.23 -12.60 -5.01
C ARG A 86 -10.33 -12.71 -3.96
N GLN A 87 -10.19 -11.99 -2.82
CA GLN A 87 -11.25 -11.91 -1.81
C GLN A 87 -12.52 -11.26 -2.39
N ASP A 88 -12.39 -10.15 -3.09
CA ASP A 88 -13.54 -9.46 -3.74
C ASP A 88 -14.25 -10.36 -4.76
N GLY A 89 -13.50 -11.21 -5.46
CA GLY A 89 -14.01 -12.21 -6.40
C GLY A 89 -14.55 -13.49 -5.74
N GLY A 90 -14.52 -13.60 -4.42
CA GLY A 90 -14.98 -14.80 -3.70
C GLY A 90 -14.06 -16.02 -3.87
N LEU A 91 -12.82 -15.82 -4.33
CA LEU A 91 -11.85 -16.90 -4.58
C LEU A 91 -11.08 -17.31 -3.32
N GLU A 92 -11.18 -16.53 -2.26
CA GLU A 92 -10.54 -16.79 -0.97
C GLU A 92 -11.56 -16.66 0.17
N PRO A 93 -12.50 -17.62 0.30
CA PRO A 93 -13.48 -17.60 1.39
C PRO A 93 -12.79 -17.85 2.74
N TRP A 94 -13.29 -17.22 3.80
CA TRP A 94 -12.77 -17.44 5.15
C TRP A 94 -13.06 -18.87 5.62
N ASP A 95 -12.04 -19.55 6.11
CA ASP A 95 -12.15 -20.93 6.64
C ASP A 95 -12.69 -21.01 8.08
N GLY A 96 -13.05 -19.85 8.69
CA GLY A 96 -13.53 -19.76 10.07
C GLY A 96 -12.40 -19.80 11.11
N VAL A 97 -11.15 -19.73 10.71
CA VAL A 97 -9.99 -19.82 11.62
C VAL A 97 -9.44 -18.45 11.97
N TRP A 98 -9.24 -18.22 13.27
CA TRP A 98 -8.47 -17.10 13.81
C TRP A 98 -7.05 -17.55 14.10
N HIS A 99 -6.08 -16.79 13.68
CA HIS A 99 -4.67 -16.97 14.00
C HIS A 99 -4.26 -15.99 15.08
N ALA A 100 -3.67 -16.50 16.15
CA ALA A 100 -3.21 -15.67 17.25
C ALA A 100 -1.70 -15.80 17.45
N PHE A 101 -1.10 -14.69 17.79
CA PHE A 101 0.35 -14.51 17.99
C PHE A 101 0.54 -13.88 19.35
N ALA A 102 1.25 -14.57 20.23
CA ALA A 102 1.62 -14.05 21.55
C ALA A 102 3.14 -14.01 21.66
N PHE A 103 3.66 -12.97 22.25
CA PHE A 103 5.09 -12.87 22.51
C PHE A 103 5.39 -12.18 23.83
N ALA A 104 6.43 -12.66 24.51
CA ALA A 104 6.97 -12.07 25.71
C ALA A 104 8.46 -11.81 25.48
N VAL A 105 8.83 -10.54 25.36
CA VAL A 105 10.19 -10.11 25.05
C VAL A 105 10.72 -9.26 26.22
N PRO A 106 11.91 -9.54 26.75
CA PRO A 106 12.49 -8.78 27.86
C PRO A 106 12.77 -7.33 27.44
N GLU A 107 12.81 -6.42 28.42
CA GLU A 107 13.02 -4.98 28.15
C GLU A 107 14.37 -4.71 27.48
N SER A 108 15.38 -5.55 27.70
CA SER A 108 16.69 -5.47 27.02
C SER A 108 16.59 -5.65 25.49
N ALA A 109 15.52 -6.25 24.98
CA ALA A 109 15.26 -6.44 23.55
C ALA A 109 14.08 -5.61 23.05
N ARG A 110 13.79 -4.46 23.67
CA ARG A 110 12.65 -3.58 23.35
C ARG A 110 12.53 -3.24 21.87
N ALA A 111 13.64 -2.91 21.20
CA ALA A 111 13.62 -2.57 19.77
C ALA A 111 13.11 -3.74 18.91
N ALA A 112 13.51 -4.98 19.21
CA ALA A 112 13.03 -6.16 18.52
C ALA A 112 11.54 -6.44 18.82
N ARG A 113 11.10 -6.22 20.07
CA ARG A 113 9.69 -6.30 20.45
C ARG A 113 8.83 -5.30 19.65
N ASP A 114 9.28 -4.05 19.58
CA ASP A 114 8.57 -2.99 18.87
C ASP A 114 8.52 -3.30 17.34
N ALA A 115 9.62 -3.78 16.75
CA ALA A 115 9.66 -4.21 15.36
C ALA A 115 8.73 -5.40 15.06
N LEU A 116 8.61 -6.38 15.96
CA LEU A 116 7.68 -7.51 15.79
C LEU A 116 6.23 -7.05 15.88
N ARG A 117 5.92 -6.15 16.83
CA ARG A 117 4.60 -5.53 16.95
C ARG A 117 4.21 -4.78 15.68
N ASP A 118 5.12 -3.95 15.16
CA ASP A 118 4.89 -3.17 13.95
C ASP A 118 4.68 -4.09 12.72
N THR A 119 5.41 -5.20 12.66
CA THR A 119 5.21 -6.24 11.63
C THR A 119 3.83 -6.87 11.72
N LEU A 120 3.38 -7.28 12.92
CA LEU A 120 2.04 -7.86 13.10
C LEU A 120 0.94 -6.89 12.68
N THR A 121 1.06 -5.63 13.08
CA THR A 121 0.11 -4.57 12.71
C THR A 121 0.12 -4.33 11.19
N ALA A 122 1.29 -4.27 10.57
CA ALA A 122 1.43 -4.09 9.12
C ALA A 122 0.85 -5.27 8.32
N LEU A 123 0.88 -6.49 8.88
CA LEU A 123 0.25 -7.68 8.31
C LEU A 123 -1.25 -7.81 8.67
N GLY A 124 -1.86 -6.77 9.23
CA GLY A 124 -3.29 -6.72 9.51
C GLY A 124 -3.74 -7.39 10.81
N ALA A 125 -2.82 -7.81 11.68
CA ALA A 125 -3.20 -8.34 12.98
C ALA A 125 -3.60 -7.23 13.97
N ALA A 126 -4.68 -7.46 14.71
CA ALA A 126 -5.16 -6.54 15.74
C ALA A 126 -4.66 -6.95 17.14
N PRO A 127 -4.25 -5.98 17.98
CA PRO A 127 -3.93 -6.25 19.36
C PRO A 127 -5.21 -6.57 20.16
N VAL A 128 -5.17 -7.62 21.00
CA VAL A 128 -6.26 -7.98 21.89
C VAL A 128 -5.96 -7.47 23.30
N GLN A 129 -4.87 -7.92 23.91
CA GLN A 129 -4.36 -7.46 25.19
C GLN A 129 -2.90 -7.90 25.40
N GLY A 130 -2.12 -7.10 26.14
CA GLY A 130 -0.71 -7.40 26.41
C GLY A 130 0.07 -7.57 25.12
N GLY A 131 0.73 -8.72 24.95
CA GLY A 131 1.47 -9.10 23.74
C GLY A 131 0.70 -10.05 22.81
N LEU A 132 -0.64 -10.14 22.93
CA LEU A 132 -1.49 -11.02 22.12
C LEU A 132 -2.09 -10.24 20.94
N TYR A 133 -1.91 -10.77 19.73
CA TYR A 133 -2.48 -10.27 18.48
C TYR A 133 -3.30 -11.35 17.79
N VAL A 134 -4.33 -10.96 17.05
CA VAL A 134 -5.17 -11.90 16.31
C VAL A 134 -5.45 -11.38 14.88
N THR A 135 -5.66 -12.30 13.96
CA THR A 135 -6.08 -12.01 12.58
C THR A 135 -6.81 -13.21 12.00
N PRO A 136 -7.76 -13.03 11.06
CA PRO A 136 -8.33 -14.13 10.30
C PRO A 136 -7.42 -14.61 9.16
N ASN A 137 -6.34 -13.87 8.83
CA ASN A 137 -5.44 -14.17 7.73
C ASN A 137 -4.27 -15.06 8.16
N ALA A 138 -3.88 -16.02 7.32
CA ALA A 138 -2.84 -17.00 7.61
C ALA A 138 -1.39 -16.41 7.49
N ILE A 139 -1.10 -15.34 8.21
CA ILE A 139 0.19 -14.63 8.18
C ILE A 139 1.33 -15.32 8.94
N GLY A 140 1.08 -16.48 9.55
CA GLY A 140 2.04 -17.19 10.39
C GLY A 140 3.44 -17.39 9.80
N PRO A 141 3.62 -17.76 8.53
CA PRO A 141 4.95 -17.87 7.90
C PRO A 141 5.75 -16.58 7.94
N TYR A 142 5.13 -15.45 7.63
CA TYR A 142 5.78 -14.12 7.62
C TYR A 142 6.19 -13.68 9.03
N VAL A 143 5.29 -13.88 10.02
CA VAL A 143 5.56 -13.54 11.42
C VAL A 143 6.72 -14.37 11.98
N ARG A 144 6.75 -15.68 11.71
CA ARG A 144 7.86 -16.55 12.14
C ARG A 144 9.20 -16.18 11.48
N ALA A 145 9.19 -15.89 10.18
CA ALA A 145 10.39 -15.43 9.49
C ALA A 145 10.93 -14.15 10.13
N ARG A 146 10.04 -13.19 10.38
CA ARG A 146 10.43 -11.92 11.03
C ARG A 146 10.94 -12.10 12.45
N ALA A 147 10.31 -12.96 13.24
CA ALA A 147 10.77 -13.28 14.60
C ALA A 147 12.18 -13.90 14.60
N ALA A 148 12.48 -14.78 13.62
CA ALA A 148 13.81 -15.36 13.45
C ALA A 148 14.86 -14.30 13.10
N GLU A 149 14.57 -13.39 12.16
CA GLU A 149 15.44 -12.26 11.80
C GLU A 149 15.75 -11.34 13.01
N LEU A 150 14.77 -11.16 13.88
CA LEU A 150 14.89 -10.34 15.08
C LEU A 150 15.56 -11.08 16.26
N GLY A 151 15.92 -12.36 16.10
CA GLY A 151 16.49 -13.19 17.16
C GLY A 151 15.49 -13.56 18.26
N LEU A 152 14.19 -13.60 17.94
CA LEU A 152 13.07 -13.86 18.87
C LEU A 152 12.26 -15.15 18.59
N PRO A 153 12.82 -16.21 17.96
CA PRO A 153 12.01 -17.37 17.58
C PRO A 153 11.37 -18.07 18.79
N GLU A 154 12.08 -18.15 19.91
CA GLU A 154 11.62 -18.78 21.15
C GLU A 154 10.66 -17.91 21.98
N SER A 155 10.57 -16.62 21.66
CA SER A 155 9.70 -15.66 22.36
C SER A 155 8.31 -15.56 21.73
N LEU A 156 8.11 -16.18 20.55
CA LEU A 156 6.87 -16.14 19.79
C LEU A 156 6.08 -17.43 19.94
N SER A 157 4.81 -17.32 20.38
CA SER A 157 3.84 -18.40 20.38
C SER A 157 2.79 -18.15 19.30
N CYS A 158 2.51 -19.16 18.49
CA CYS A 158 1.48 -19.12 17.44
C CYS A 158 0.42 -20.17 17.76
N LEU A 159 -0.84 -19.79 17.66
CA LEU A 159 -1.97 -20.70 17.81
C LEU A 159 -3.09 -20.35 16.83
N SER A 160 -3.97 -21.30 16.56
CA SER A 160 -5.15 -21.09 15.73
C SER A 160 -6.38 -21.63 16.46
N THR A 161 -7.53 -20.96 16.31
CA THR A 161 -8.78 -21.35 16.94
C THR A 161 -9.97 -20.97 16.07
N ARG A 162 -11.07 -21.70 16.22
CA ARG A 162 -12.38 -21.32 15.67
C ARG A 162 -13.27 -20.65 16.71
N ASP A 163 -12.89 -20.75 17.98
CA ASP A 163 -13.67 -20.31 19.15
C ASP A 163 -12.98 -19.10 19.82
N LEU A 164 -12.77 -18.01 19.04
CA LEU A 164 -12.22 -16.78 19.60
C LEU A 164 -13.29 -16.05 20.41
N ALA A 165 -12.95 -15.70 21.65
CA ALA A 165 -13.77 -14.83 22.50
C ALA A 165 -12.92 -13.66 23.02
N VAL A 166 -13.38 -12.43 22.84
CA VAL A 166 -12.72 -11.21 23.34
C VAL A 166 -13.72 -10.38 24.13
N GLY A 167 -13.53 -10.29 25.45
CA GLY A 167 -14.41 -9.54 26.34
C GLY A 167 -15.87 -10.00 26.28
N GLY A 168 -16.10 -11.34 26.18
CA GLY A 168 -17.42 -11.93 26.07
C GLY A 168 -18.03 -11.92 24.65
N THR A 169 -17.43 -11.27 23.68
CA THR A 169 -17.87 -11.28 22.28
C THR A 169 -17.30 -12.51 21.57
N THR A 170 -18.16 -13.30 20.92
CA THR A 170 -17.80 -14.51 20.16
C THR A 170 -18.27 -14.44 18.70
N ASP A 171 -19.25 -13.61 18.38
CA ASP A 171 -19.70 -13.41 17.00
C ASP A 171 -18.57 -12.84 16.15
N PRO A 172 -18.21 -13.48 15.01
CA PRO A 172 -17.04 -13.10 14.22
C PRO A 172 -17.12 -11.67 13.64
N ARG A 173 -18.30 -11.22 13.21
CA ARG A 173 -18.47 -9.86 12.68
C ARG A 173 -18.36 -8.80 13.79
N ALA A 174 -18.94 -9.10 14.96
CA ALA A 174 -18.82 -8.23 16.13
C ALA A 174 -17.35 -8.16 16.62
N LEU A 175 -16.60 -9.28 16.55
CA LEU A 175 -15.16 -9.29 16.82
C LEU A 175 -14.40 -8.43 15.83
N ALA A 176 -14.68 -8.55 14.54
CA ALA A 176 -14.05 -7.71 13.51
C ALA A 176 -14.33 -6.22 13.75
N ALA A 177 -15.58 -5.84 13.99
CA ALA A 177 -15.96 -4.45 14.28
C ALA A 177 -15.35 -3.89 15.58
N ARG A 178 -15.04 -4.77 16.55
CA ARG A 178 -14.41 -4.39 17.83
C ARG A 178 -12.90 -4.21 17.69
N LEU A 179 -12.24 -5.07 16.89
CA LEU A 179 -10.78 -5.16 16.83
C LEU A 179 -10.16 -4.25 15.77
N TRP A 180 -10.89 -3.93 14.72
CA TRP A 180 -10.41 -3.07 13.63
C TRP A 180 -11.29 -1.84 13.48
N PRO A 181 -10.72 -0.67 13.13
CA PRO A 181 -11.46 0.57 12.90
C PRO A 181 -12.14 0.55 11.52
N LEU A 182 -13.12 -0.34 11.33
CA LEU A 182 -13.79 -0.55 10.04
C LEU A 182 -14.40 0.72 9.45
N PRO A 183 -15.01 1.65 10.25
CA PRO A 183 -15.53 2.91 9.71
C PRO A 183 -14.45 3.80 9.10
N GLU A 184 -13.28 3.90 9.73
CA GLU A 184 -12.14 4.71 9.24
C GLU A 184 -11.53 4.09 7.98
N ILE A 185 -11.49 2.75 7.89
CA ILE A 185 -11.05 2.04 6.70
C ILE A 185 -12.05 2.29 5.56
N ALA A 186 -13.35 2.14 5.82
CA ALA A 186 -14.41 2.41 4.85
C ALA A 186 -14.35 3.84 4.30
N ALA A 187 -14.17 4.85 5.16
CA ALA A 187 -14.08 6.25 4.76
C ALA A 187 -12.93 6.52 3.77
N ARG A 188 -11.79 5.82 3.91
CA ARG A 188 -10.67 5.92 2.95
C ARG A 188 -11.03 5.34 1.60
N TYR A 189 -11.76 4.23 1.57
CA TYR A 189 -12.26 3.63 0.34
C TYR A 189 -13.35 4.47 -0.32
N GLU A 190 -14.22 5.10 0.44
CA GLU A 190 -15.20 6.05 -0.08
C GLU A 190 -14.52 7.24 -0.77
N ALA A 191 -13.44 7.77 -0.18
CA ALA A 191 -12.63 8.83 -0.78
C ALA A 191 -11.95 8.36 -2.08
N LEU A 192 -11.41 7.13 -2.12
CA LEU A 192 -10.85 6.51 -3.32
C LEU A 192 -11.92 6.34 -4.40
N HIS A 193 -13.10 5.81 -4.05
CA HIS A 193 -14.21 5.64 -4.97
C HIS A 193 -14.67 6.97 -5.58
N ALA A 194 -14.82 8.00 -4.75
CA ALA A 194 -15.19 9.33 -5.21
C ALA A 194 -14.15 9.94 -6.17
N LEU A 195 -12.85 9.71 -5.93
CA LEU A 195 -11.80 10.12 -6.85
C LEU A 195 -11.87 9.34 -8.17
N ALA A 196 -11.88 8.00 -8.11
CA ALA A 196 -11.92 7.14 -9.28
C ALA A 196 -13.12 7.40 -10.18
N SER A 197 -14.27 7.74 -9.58
CA SER A 197 -15.51 8.08 -10.31
C SER A 197 -15.43 9.44 -11.00
N ARG A 198 -14.75 10.44 -10.40
CA ARG A 198 -14.50 11.73 -11.06
C ARG A 198 -13.55 11.63 -12.23
N GLU A 199 -12.58 10.73 -12.14
CA GLU A 199 -11.59 10.47 -13.19
C GLU A 199 -12.18 9.70 -14.40
N ALA A 200 -13.47 9.43 -14.43
CA ALA A 200 -14.16 8.82 -15.57
C ALA A 200 -14.23 9.72 -16.82
N GLY A 201 -14.01 11.03 -16.65
CA GLY A 201 -13.91 11.98 -17.77
C GLY A 201 -12.59 11.91 -18.53
N ALA A 202 -12.60 12.31 -19.82
CA ALA A 202 -11.36 12.41 -20.60
C ALA A 202 -10.39 13.42 -19.99
N ALA A 203 -9.10 13.06 -19.90
CA ALA A 203 -8.07 14.00 -19.48
C ALA A 203 -7.77 14.99 -20.61
N GLU A 204 -7.61 16.26 -20.26
CA GLU A 204 -7.23 17.31 -21.21
C GLU A 204 -5.70 17.27 -21.44
N GLY A 205 -5.24 16.25 -22.19
CA GLY A 205 -3.85 16.07 -22.58
C GLY A 205 -3.03 15.13 -21.65
N PRO A 206 -1.79 14.77 -22.09
CA PRO A 206 -1.01 13.71 -21.45
C PRO A 206 -0.55 14.08 -20.02
N VAL A 207 -0.19 15.33 -19.76
CA VAL A 207 0.24 15.77 -18.42
C VAL A 207 -0.91 15.75 -17.41
N ALA A 208 -2.11 16.13 -17.83
CA ALA A 208 -3.31 16.02 -16.98
C ALA A 208 -3.67 14.56 -16.69
N GLY A 209 -3.57 13.68 -17.70
CA GLY A 209 -3.76 12.23 -17.51
C GLY A 209 -2.76 11.65 -16.53
N LEU A 210 -1.49 12.06 -16.62
CA LEU A 210 -0.45 11.63 -15.70
C LEU A 210 -0.67 12.14 -14.27
N ALA A 211 -1.08 13.41 -14.10
CA ALA A 211 -1.43 13.93 -12.78
C ALA A 211 -2.58 13.14 -12.13
N ARG A 212 -3.60 12.80 -12.91
CA ARG A 212 -4.71 11.95 -12.46
C ARG A 212 -4.25 10.55 -12.07
N ALA A 213 -3.40 9.91 -12.87
CA ALA A 213 -2.82 8.60 -12.56
C ALA A 213 -2.04 8.62 -11.23
N VAL A 214 -1.23 9.66 -11.02
CA VAL A 214 -0.48 9.84 -9.76
C VAL A 214 -1.43 10.05 -8.58
N ALA A 215 -2.47 10.86 -8.74
CA ALA A 215 -3.48 11.08 -7.69
C ALA A 215 -4.24 9.78 -7.34
N LEU A 216 -4.66 9.03 -8.36
CA LEU A 216 -5.35 7.76 -8.18
C LEU A 216 -4.45 6.72 -7.48
N ALA A 217 -3.21 6.57 -7.92
CA ALA A 217 -2.23 5.69 -7.30
C ALA A 217 -1.97 6.05 -5.83
N ALA A 218 -1.88 7.35 -5.53
CA ALA A 218 -1.71 7.82 -4.17
C ALA A 218 -2.91 7.52 -3.28
N ALA A 219 -4.12 7.76 -3.77
CA ALA A 219 -5.36 7.47 -3.05
C ALA A 219 -5.56 5.95 -2.85
N PHE A 220 -5.25 5.14 -3.86
CA PHE A 220 -5.27 3.68 -3.76
C PHE A 220 -4.33 3.17 -2.67
N SER A 221 -3.07 3.63 -2.68
CA SER A 221 -2.11 3.25 -1.65
C SER A 221 -2.52 3.71 -0.25
N ALA A 222 -3.08 4.92 -0.12
CA ALA A 222 -3.56 5.46 1.14
C ALA A 222 -4.75 4.67 1.71
N ALA A 223 -5.58 4.07 0.85
CA ALA A 223 -6.68 3.21 1.26
C ALA A 223 -6.20 1.78 1.58
N MET A 224 -5.33 1.21 0.73
CA MET A 224 -4.88 -0.17 0.83
C MET A 224 -3.88 -0.43 1.96
N VAL A 225 -2.87 0.44 2.15
CA VAL A 225 -1.78 0.20 3.12
C VAL A 225 -2.28 -0.04 4.55
N PRO A 226 -3.30 0.69 5.07
CA PRO A 226 -3.81 0.44 6.41
C PRO A 226 -4.94 -0.61 6.47
N ASP A 227 -5.34 -1.21 5.34
CA ASP A 227 -6.38 -2.23 5.30
C ASP A 227 -5.82 -3.58 5.80
N PRO A 228 -6.39 -4.18 6.83
CA PRO A 228 -6.02 -5.52 7.30
C PRO A 228 -6.40 -6.63 6.33
N LEU A 229 -7.11 -6.35 5.24
CA LEU A 229 -7.67 -7.30 4.28
C LEU A 229 -8.47 -8.41 4.98
N LEU A 230 -9.42 -8.02 5.83
CA LEU A 230 -10.30 -8.99 6.45
C LEU A 230 -11.15 -9.70 5.40
N PRO A 231 -11.42 -11.02 5.59
CA PRO A 231 -12.34 -11.74 4.74
C PRO A 231 -13.70 -11.06 4.62
N PRO A 232 -14.33 -11.07 3.43
CA PRO A 232 -15.62 -10.41 3.18
C PRO A 232 -16.75 -10.84 4.14
N GLU A 233 -16.67 -12.06 4.67
CA GLU A 233 -17.63 -12.62 5.64
C GLU A 233 -17.63 -11.86 6.98
N LEU A 234 -16.52 -11.21 7.32
CA LEU A 234 -16.34 -10.44 8.55
C LEU A 234 -16.68 -8.96 8.40
N LEU A 235 -16.89 -8.50 7.17
CA LEU A 235 -17.07 -7.10 6.85
C LEU A 235 -18.56 -6.71 6.72
N PRO A 236 -18.93 -5.45 6.98
CA PRO A 236 -20.24 -4.92 6.63
C PRO A 236 -20.52 -5.09 5.13
N GLN A 237 -21.78 -5.36 4.76
CA GLN A 237 -22.18 -5.51 3.36
C GLN A 237 -23.15 -4.40 2.95
N PRO A 238 -22.97 -3.74 1.78
CA PRO A 238 -21.83 -3.89 0.87
C PRO A 238 -20.55 -3.27 1.46
N TRP A 239 -19.37 -3.88 1.17
CA TRP A 239 -18.11 -3.35 1.64
C TRP A 239 -17.57 -2.27 0.69
N ALA A 240 -17.28 -1.09 1.23
CA ALA A 240 -16.78 0.06 0.46
C ALA A 240 -15.45 -0.25 -0.27
N GLY A 241 -14.60 -1.12 0.31
CA GLY A 241 -13.33 -1.50 -0.29
C GLY A 241 -13.47 -2.19 -1.63
N ALA A 242 -14.37 -3.18 -1.75
CA ALA A 242 -14.59 -3.90 -3.01
C ALA A 242 -15.07 -2.96 -4.13
N THR A 243 -16.05 -2.10 -3.83
CA THR A 243 -16.58 -1.12 -4.78
C THR A 243 -15.51 -0.12 -5.22
N ALA A 244 -14.70 0.38 -4.27
CA ALA A 244 -13.65 1.35 -4.56
C ALA A 244 -12.51 0.74 -5.39
N ARG A 245 -12.09 -0.49 -5.07
CA ARG A 245 -11.07 -1.20 -5.85
C ARG A 245 -11.51 -1.45 -7.29
N ALA A 246 -12.76 -1.88 -7.50
CA ALA A 246 -13.32 -2.06 -8.84
C ALA A 246 -13.35 -0.73 -9.63
N ALA A 247 -13.79 0.37 -9.00
CA ALA A 247 -13.79 1.68 -9.62
C ALA A 247 -12.37 2.18 -9.93
N ALA A 248 -11.41 1.94 -9.04
CA ALA A 248 -10.01 2.32 -9.24
C ALA A 248 -9.37 1.53 -10.39
N ALA A 249 -9.62 0.22 -10.51
CA ALA A 249 -9.15 -0.60 -11.62
C ALA A 249 -9.69 -0.08 -12.96
N ALA A 250 -11.01 0.16 -13.06
CA ALA A 250 -11.61 0.70 -14.27
C ALA A 250 -11.10 2.11 -14.63
N ALA A 251 -10.83 2.97 -13.64
CA ALA A 251 -10.21 4.28 -13.88
C ALA A 251 -8.77 4.14 -14.35
N TRP A 252 -8.03 3.20 -13.77
CA TRP A 252 -6.65 2.91 -14.14
C TRP A 252 -6.51 2.43 -15.58
N ASP A 253 -7.36 1.49 -16.02
CA ASP A 253 -7.36 0.98 -17.39
C ASP A 253 -7.55 2.10 -18.41
N ARG A 254 -8.46 3.05 -18.13
CA ARG A 254 -8.67 4.22 -19.01
C ARG A 254 -7.43 5.13 -19.08
N LEU A 255 -6.82 5.41 -17.94
CA LEU A 255 -5.62 6.26 -17.86
C LEU A 255 -4.41 5.59 -18.53
N ALA A 256 -4.22 4.30 -18.31
CA ALA A 256 -3.15 3.50 -18.92
C ALA A 256 -3.32 3.40 -20.45
N GLY A 257 -4.55 3.20 -20.94
CA GLY A 257 -4.86 3.15 -22.37
C GLY A 257 -4.62 4.48 -23.10
N ALA A 258 -4.64 5.61 -22.38
CA ALA A 258 -4.36 6.94 -22.92
C ALA A 258 -2.89 7.39 -22.70
N ALA A 259 -2.09 6.60 -21.97
CA ALA A 259 -0.71 6.95 -21.65
C ALA A 259 0.23 6.80 -22.86
N PRO A 260 1.26 7.68 -23.02
CA PRO A 260 2.27 7.49 -24.03
C PRO A 260 3.08 6.21 -23.80
N ALA A 261 3.57 5.59 -24.88
CA ALA A 261 4.34 4.34 -24.82
C ALA A 261 5.66 4.48 -24.03
N ASP A 262 6.23 5.69 -24.01
CA ASP A 262 7.44 6.07 -23.25
C ASP A 262 7.13 6.72 -21.90
N GLY A 263 5.90 6.56 -21.41
CA GLY A 263 5.41 7.10 -20.16
C GLY A 263 6.11 6.53 -18.92
N PRO A 264 5.77 7.06 -17.72
CA PRO A 264 6.32 6.55 -16.47
C PRO A 264 6.01 5.06 -16.24
N ARG A 265 6.98 4.35 -15.66
CA ARG A 265 6.84 2.93 -15.27
C ARG A 265 5.68 2.67 -14.28
N LEU A 266 5.13 3.71 -13.69
CA LEU A 266 3.96 3.67 -12.82
C LEU A 266 2.80 2.90 -13.47
N PHE A 267 2.54 3.12 -14.76
CA PHE A 267 1.44 2.44 -15.48
C PHE A 267 1.64 0.94 -15.55
N ARG A 268 2.87 0.48 -15.83
CA ARG A 268 3.19 -0.95 -15.86
C ARG A 268 3.10 -1.57 -14.46
N LEU A 269 3.70 -0.93 -13.45
CA LEU A 269 3.74 -1.48 -12.09
C LEU A 269 2.34 -1.65 -11.47
N TYR A 270 1.45 -0.69 -11.71
CA TYR A 270 0.05 -0.82 -11.27
C TYR A 270 -0.73 -1.83 -12.12
N GLY A 271 -0.52 -1.89 -13.43
CA GLY A 271 -1.11 -2.90 -14.29
C GLY A 271 -0.75 -4.32 -13.82
N GLU A 272 0.52 -4.57 -13.48
CA GLU A 272 0.97 -5.86 -12.92
C GLU A 272 0.34 -6.19 -11.56
N ALA A 273 0.03 -5.17 -10.75
CA ALA A 273 -0.62 -5.36 -9.45
C ALA A 273 -2.12 -5.63 -9.57
N LEU A 274 -2.78 -5.11 -10.62
CA LEU A 274 -4.22 -5.28 -10.86
C LEU A 274 -4.55 -6.50 -11.72
N ALA A 275 -3.58 -7.09 -12.41
CA ALA A 275 -3.70 -8.31 -13.23
C ALA A 275 -3.61 -9.58 -12.36
#